data_0c7ec7eb0359534a4e516885c951a962
#
_entry.id   0c7ec7eb0359534a4e516885c951a962
#
_cell.length_a   1.000
_cell.length_b   1.000
_cell.length_c   1.000
_cell.angle_alpha   90.00
_cell.angle_beta   90.00
_cell.angle_gamma   90.00
#
_symmetry.space_group_name_H-M   'P 1'
#
loop_
_entity.id
_entity.type
_entity.pdbx_description
1 polymer ?
#
loop_
_entity_poly.entity_id
_entity_poly.type
_entity_poly.pdbx_seq_one_letter_code
_entity_poly.pdbx_strand_id
1 'polypeptide(L)'
;MASYSIGDAERLLRVKVHVIRYWEKEIPLIQPDKDVYGRRMYRDRDLQIFFRLKYLLYERRFTLEGAKAQLYRELTGEYQNLRGSISALRSELLALFFFVKGKEKT
;
A
#
# COMPACT_ATOMS: atom_id res chain seq x y z
N MET A 1 0.19 9.86 -15.01
CA MET A 1 0.41 9.18 -13.74
C MET A 1 0.51 7.70 -13.98
N ALA A 2 1.38 7.04 -13.25
CA ALA A 2 1.58 5.61 -13.44
C ALA A 2 0.37 4.82 -12.91
N SER A 3 -0.03 3.84 -13.69
CA SER A 3 -1.08 2.91 -13.29
C SER A 3 -0.53 1.49 -13.41
N TYR A 4 -0.99 0.63 -12.54
CA TYR A 4 -0.49 -0.74 -12.45
C TYR A 4 -1.64 -1.72 -12.51
N SER A 5 -1.49 -2.76 -13.32
CA SER A 5 -2.46 -3.85 -13.35
C SER A 5 -2.30 -4.71 -12.11
N ILE A 6 -3.25 -5.63 -11.87
CA ILE A 6 -3.10 -6.55 -10.74
C ILE A 6 -1.89 -7.48 -10.94
N GLY A 7 -1.57 -7.81 -12.19
CA GLY A 7 -0.36 -8.58 -12.49
C GLY A 7 0.91 -7.83 -12.15
N ASP A 8 0.94 -6.52 -12.44
CA ASP A 8 2.06 -5.68 -12.07
C ASP A 8 2.19 -5.60 -10.55
N ALA A 9 1.06 -5.42 -9.86
CA ALA A 9 1.05 -5.37 -8.41
C ALA A 9 1.58 -6.68 -7.81
N GLU A 10 1.17 -7.81 -8.36
CA GLU A 10 1.67 -9.10 -7.90
C GLU A 10 3.18 -9.20 -8.01
N ARG A 11 3.74 -8.78 -9.14
CA ARG A 11 5.18 -8.82 -9.34
C ARG A 11 5.93 -7.87 -8.41
N LEU A 12 5.43 -6.65 -8.27
CA LEU A 12 6.09 -5.65 -7.46
C LEU A 12 6.00 -5.97 -5.98
N LEU A 13 4.85 -6.41 -5.53
CA LEU A 13 4.60 -6.72 -4.12
C LEU A 13 5.13 -8.09 -3.73
N ARG A 14 5.29 -9.00 -4.68
CA ARG A 14 5.61 -10.40 -4.44
C ARG A 14 4.58 -11.07 -3.55
N VAL A 15 3.32 -10.78 -3.84
CA VAL A 15 2.18 -11.31 -3.12
C VAL A 15 1.20 -11.83 -4.17
N LYS A 16 0.61 -12.98 -3.91
CA LYS A 16 -0.30 -13.60 -4.87
C LYS A 16 -1.53 -12.73 -5.10
N VAL A 17 -2.08 -12.81 -6.30
CA VAL A 17 -3.25 -12.00 -6.72
C VAL A 17 -4.40 -12.15 -5.74
N HIS A 18 -4.70 -13.37 -5.29
CA HIS A 18 -5.84 -13.58 -4.38
C HIS A 18 -5.63 -12.89 -3.03
N VAL A 19 -4.38 -12.77 -2.59
CA VAL A 19 -4.07 -12.06 -1.35
C VAL A 19 -4.24 -10.55 -1.54
N ILE A 20 -3.80 -10.03 -2.68
CA ILE A 20 -3.97 -8.61 -3.00
C ILE A 20 -5.46 -8.26 -3.02
N ARG A 21 -6.27 -9.09 -3.66
CA ARG A 21 -7.72 -8.87 -3.72
C ARG A 21 -8.36 -8.94 -2.35
N TYR A 22 -7.90 -9.86 -1.51
CA TYR A 22 -8.38 -9.96 -0.14
C TYR A 22 -8.06 -8.69 0.64
N TRP A 23 -6.82 -8.21 0.53
CA TRP A 23 -6.41 -6.98 1.20
C TRP A 23 -7.22 -5.78 0.69
N GLU A 24 -7.43 -5.69 -0.61
CA GLU A 24 -8.24 -4.62 -1.18
C GLU A 24 -9.63 -4.59 -0.57
N LYS A 25 -10.22 -5.76 -0.41
CA LYS A 25 -11.55 -5.89 0.19
C LYS A 25 -11.55 -5.43 1.65
N GLU A 26 -10.49 -5.78 2.38
CA GLU A 26 -10.43 -5.50 3.82
C GLU A 26 -9.95 -4.09 4.15
N ILE A 27 -9.27 -3.42 3.20
CA ILE A 27 -8.67 -2.10 3.45
C ILE A 27 -9.40 -1.05 2.61
N PRO A 28 -10.39 -0.34 3.19
CA PRO A 28 -11.16 0.66 2.42
C PRO A 28 -10.33 1.82 1.89
N LEU A 29 -9.14 2.04 2.45
CA LEU A 29 -8.24 3.10 1.99
C LEU A 29 -7.73 2.84 0.57
N ILE A 30 -7.75 1.59 0.12
CA ILE A 30 -7.32 1.21 -1.21
C ILE A 30 -8.53 1.27 -2.12
N GLN A 31 -8.48 2.18 -3.09
CA GLN A 31 -9.60 2.41 -4.01
C GLN A 31 -9.05 2.43 -5.44
N PRO A 32 -8.89 1.25 -6.05
CA PRO A 32 -8.36 1.20 -7.40
C PRO A 32 -9.36 1.72 -8.41
N ASP A 33 -8.84 2.25 -9.50
CA ASP A 33 -9.65 2.63 -10.65
C ASP A 33 -9.91 1.40 -11.52
N LYS A 34 -10.73 1.58 -12.54
CA LYS A 34 -10.94 0.56 -13.57
C LYS A 34 -10.60 1.17 -14.92
N ASP A 35 -10.00 0.37 -15.79
CA ASP A 35 -9.73 0.82 -17.15
C ASP A 35 -11.03 0.69 -18.00
N VAL A 36 -10.90 1.00 -19.29
CA VAL A 36 -12.07 0.96 -20.20
C VAL A 36 -12.65 -0.45 -20.36
N TYR A 37 -11.88 -1.48 -20.00
CA TYR A 37 -12.32 -2.87 -20.08
C TYR A 37 -12.80 -3.41 -18.74
N GLY A 38 -12.90 -2.55 -17.72
CA GLY A 38 -13.35 -2.96 -16.40
C GLY A 38 -12.28 -3.62 -15.55
N ARG A 39 -11.01 -3.61 -15.98
CA ARG A 39 -9.92 -4.22 -15.20
C ARG A 39 -9.43 -3.26 -14.15
N ARG A 40 -9.04 -3.81 -12.98
CA ARG A 40 -8.51 -2.99 -11.90
C ARG A 40 -7.18 -2.36 -12.27
N MET A 41 -7.06 -1.08 -11.95
CA MET A 41 -5.82 -0.32 -12.15
C MET A 41 -5.46 0.36 -10.84
N TYR A 42 -4.28 0.06 -10.35
CA TYR A 42 -3.78 0.58 -9.08
C TYR A 42 -2.87 1.77 -9.33
N ARG A 43 -2.95 2.76 -8.46
CA ARG A 43 -2.09 3.93 -8.51
C ARG A 43 -0.91 3.74 -7.58
N ASP A 44 0.08 4.64 -7.68
CA ASP A 44 1.23 4.62 -6.78
C ASP A 44 0.79 4.62 -5.31
N ARG A 45 -0.22 5.41 -4.98
CA ARG A 45 -0.74 5.48 -3.61
C ARG A 45 -1.24 4.12 -3.15
N ASP A 46 -1.97 3.42 -3.99
CA ASP A 46 -2.48 2.09 -3.65
C ASP A 46 -1.34 1.12 -3.37
N LEU A 47 -0.32 1.14 -4.22
CA LEU A 47 0.84 0.27 -4.05
C LEU A 47 1.61 0.60 -2.78
N GLN A 48 1.75 1.89 -2.45
CA GLN A 48 2.40 2.29 -1.21
C GLN A 48 1.67 1.75 0.01
N ILE A 49 0.35 1.79 -0.02
CA ILE A 49 -0.46 1.24 1.07
C ILE A 49 -0.25 -0.28 1.16
N PHE A 50 -0.26 -0.97 0.03
CA PHE A 50 -0.01 -2.41 0.01
C PHE A 50 1.39 -2.76 0.54
N PHE A 51 2.41 -2.01 0.15
CA PHE A 51 3.76 -2.24 0.65
C PHE A 51 3.84 -2.04 2.16
N ARG A 52 3.21 -0.98 2.67
CA ARG A 52 3.19 -0.73 4.10
C ARG A 52 2.45 -1.85 4.83
N LEU A 53 1.32 -2.28 4.29
CA LEU A 53 0.54 -3.37 4.85
C LEU A 53 1.36 -4.65 4.91
N LYS A 54 2.04 -4.98 3.83
CA LYS A 54 2.90 -6.16 3.77
C LYS A 54 3.98 -6.10 4.85
N TYR A 55 4.60 -4.94 5.02
CA TYR A 55 5.61 -4.73 6.03
C TYR A 55 5.05 -4.99 7.43
N LEU A 56 3.90 -4.40 7.72
CA LEU A 56 3.28 -4.55 9.03
C LEU A 56 2.93 -6.01 9.32
N LEU A 57 2.41 -6.71 8.34
CA LEU A 57 1.99 -8.09 8.53
C LEU A 57 3.16 -9.07 8.61
N TYR A 58 4.13 -8.94 7.72
CA TYR A 58 5.19 -9.94 7.58
C TYR A 58 6.44 -9.61 8.38
N GLU A 59 6.78 -8.34 8.51
CA GLU A 59 7.97 -7.94 9.26
C GLU A 59 7.65 -7.60 10.70
N ARG A 60 6.57 -6.84 10.93
CA ARG A 60 6.19 -6.40 12.26
C ARG A 60 5.20 -7.37 12.93
N ARG A 61 4.77 -8.38 12.22
CA ARG A 61 3.89 -9.43 12.75
C ARG A 61 2.57 -8.92 13.32
N PHE A 62 2.05 -7.84 12.77
CA PHE A 62 0.73 -7.34 13.14
C PHE A 62 -0.34 -8.31 12.66
N THR A 63 -1.46 -8.36 13.38
CA THR A 63 -2.67 -8.97 12.83
C THR A 63 -3.22 -8.06 11.75
N LEU A 64 -4.09 -8.58 10.91
CA LEU A 64 -4.72 -7.76 9.87
C LEU A 64 -5.46 -6.58 10.50
N GLU A 65 -6.22 -6.83 11.57
CA GLU A 65 -6.94 -5.76 12.26
C GLU A 65 -5.99 -4.71 12.82
N GLY A 66 -4.90 -5.14 13.43
CA GLY A 66 -3.90 -4.20 13.95
C GLY A 66 -3.24 -3.41 12.85
N ALA A 67 -2.94 -4.06 11.72
CA ALA A 67 -2.34 -3.39 10.59
C ALA A 67 -3.29 -2.36 9.97
N LYS A 68 -4.58 -2.70 9.87
CA LYS A 68 -5.61 -1.76 9.40
C LYS A 68 -5.66 -0.52 10.27
N ALA A 69 -5.69 -0.72 11.58
CA ALA A 69 -5.74 0.39 12.53
C ALA A 69 -4.50 1.27 12.41
N GLN A 70 -3.33 0.64 12.28
CA GLN A 70 -2.08 1.36 12.13
C GLN A 70 -2.05 2.19 10.85
N LEU A 71 -2.46 1.58 9.73
CA LEU A 71 -2.53 2.30 8.46
C LEU A 71 -3.47 3.50 8.55
N TYR A 72 -4.61 3.30 9.18
CA TYR A 72 -5.58 4.36 9.32
C TYR A 72 -4.99 5.53 10.13
N ARG A 73 -4.31 5.24 11.22
CA ARG A 73 -3.67 6.27 12.03
C ARG A 73 -2.59 7.01 11.23
N GLU A 74 -1.77 6.27 10.48
CA GLU A 74 -0.69 6.87 9.70
C GLU A 74 -1.19 7.78 8.59
N LEU A 75 -2.29 7.40 7.95
CA LEU A 75 -2.80 8.11 6.78
C LEU A 75 -3.85 9.19 7.12
N THR A 76 -4.35 9.17 8.34
CA THR A 76 -5.38 10.13 8.78
C THR A 76 -5.06 10.65 10.18
N GLY A 77 -6.04 11.12 10.88
CA GLY A 77 -6.09 11.44 12.30
C GLY A 77 -4.82 11.94 12.97
N GLU A 78 -4.00 11.04 13.43
CA GLU A 78 -2.84 11.44 14.25
C GLU A 78 -1.87 12.34 13.50
N TYR A 79 -1.61 12.02 12.24
CA TYR A 79 -0.66 12.79 11.45
C TYR A 79 -1.19 14.17 11.07
N GLN A 80 -2.49 14.32 11.01
CA GLN A 80 -3.11 15.61 10.74
C GLN A 80 -2.91 16.58 11.91
N ASN A 81 -2.84 16.04 13.11
CA ASN A 81 -2.66 16.86 14.32
C ASN A 81 -1.20 17.27 14.53
N LEU A 82 -0.28 16.65 13.84
CA LEU A 82 1.15 16.92 13.94
C LEU A 82 1.57 17.67 12.70
N ARG A 83 1.59 18.98 12.80
CA ARG A 83 1.96 19.82 11.67
C ARG A 83 3.33 19.46 11.15
N GLY A 84 3.42 19.27 9.84
CA GLY A 84 4.65 18.87 9.19
C GLY A 84 4.86 17.38 9.13
N SER A 85 4.10 16.61 9.91
CA SER A 85 4.26 15.15 9.94
C SER A 85 3.67 14.48 8.70
N ILE A 86 2.74 15.14 8.01
CA ILE A 86 2.18 14.61 6.78
C ILE A 86 3.30 14.41 5.75
N SER A 87 4.20 15.38 5.66
CA SER A 87 5.35 15.27 4.78
C SER A 87 6.26 14.13 5.17
N ALA A 88 6.51 13.96 6.47
CA ALA A 88 7.33 12.88 6.98
C ALA A 88 6.70 11.51 6.71
N LEU A 89 5.39 11.39 6.91
CA LEU A 89 4.66 10.16 6.62
C LEU A 89 4.77 9.79 5.15
N ARG A 90 4.57 10.76 4.29
CA ARG A 90 4.68 10.55 2.85
C ARG A 90 6.09 10.08 2.49
N SER A 91 7.10 10.69 3.10
CA SER A 91 8.49 10.32 2.87
C SER A 91 8.76 8.89 3.33
N GLU A 92 8.23 8.49 4.48
CA GLU A 92 8.39 7.12 4.97
C GLU A 92 7.77 6.10 4.04
N LEU A 93 6.57 6.37 3.55
CA LEU A 93 5.89 5.47 2.62
C LEU A 93 6.66 5.36 1.31
N LEU A 94 7.15 6.49 0.80
CA LEU A 94 7.94 6.51 -0.41
C LEU A 94 9.28 5.78 -0.23
N ALA A 95 9.93 6.00 0.90
CA ALA A 95 11.19 5.32 1.19
C ALA A 95 11.00 3.82 1.24
N LEU A 96 9.93 3.36 1.89
CA LEU A 96 9.63 1.95 1.96
C LEU A 96 9.34 1.38 0.57
N PHE A 97 8.56 2.11 -0.22
CA PHE A 97 8.25 1.72 -1.59
C PHE A 97 9.53 1.55 -2.42
N PHE A 98 10.40 2.55 -2.38
CA PHE A 98 11.64 2.50 -3.15
C PHE A 98 12.60 1.43 -2.64
N PHE A 99 12.62 1.20 -1.34
CA PHE A 99 13.45 0.15 -0.76
C PHE A 99 13.05 -1.23 -1.29
N VAL A 100 11.76 -1.52 -1.28
CA VAL A 100 11.26 -2.81 -1.78
C VAL A 100 11.51 -2.92 -3.28
N LYS A 101 11.24 -1.84 -4.02
CA LYS A 101 11.47 -1.81 -5.47
C LYS A 101 12.94 -2.01 -5.81
N GLY A 102 13.84 -1.41 -5.02
CA GLY A 102 15.27 -1.59 -5.20
C GLY A 102 15.71 -3.04 -5.00
N LYS A 103 15.15 -3.70 -4.00
CA LYS A 103 15.44 -5.10 -3.76
C LYS A 103 15.01 -6.01 -4.91
N GLU A 104 13.93 -5.66 -5.57
CA GLU A 104 13.44 -6.45 -6.69
C GLU A 104 14.33 -6.32 -7.93
N LYS A 105 15.07 -5.24 -8.06
CA LYS A 105 15.98 -5.04 -9.18
C LYS A 105 17.27 -5.82 -9.06
N THR A 106 17.58 -6.27 -7.89
CA THR A 106 18.79 -7.06 -7.65
C THR A 106 18.48 -8.53 -7.59
#